data_73784635ef7881961526e92f9e7b7df5
#
_entry.id   73784635ef7881961526e92f9e7b7df5
#
_cell.length_a   1.000
_cell.length_b   1.000
_cell.length_c   1.000
_cell.angle_alpha   90.00
_cell.angle_beta   90.00
_cell.angle_gamma   90.00
#
_symmetry.space_group_name_H-M   'P 1'
#
loop_
_entity.id
_entity.type
_entity.pdbx_description
1 polymer ?
#
loop_
_entity_poly.entity_id
_entity_poly.type
_entity_poly.pdbx_seq_one_letter_code
_entity_poly.pdbx_strand_id
1 'polypeptide(L)'
;MDKNYNENLNYIEAWSVAVNALSGKKRENLLEDGFVSSAKGYKVCYITEIKNFTFRGLGFGEYNLSSSSKCEKKIKKCSITVNLNCDCGFYAFYDQSKAFNLAENYRGLVPIEVELYGKIIMHKDGMRGEEQDVIRVFLSRICSKGYCNREGIYLSKKVSLYNKKKKYLVRCEKHKSNENFMISEISKDKIDIVRY
;
A
#
# COMPACT_ATOMS: atom_id res chain seq x y z
N MET A 1 -17.23 -5.21 -24.84
CA MET A 1 -17.14 -3.98 -24.01
C MET A 1 -16.06 -4.20 -22.96
N ASP A 2 -14.98 -3.46 -23.09
CA ASP A 2 -13.69 -3.74 -22.44
C ASP A 2 -13.68 -3.54 -20.93
N LYS A 3 -13.65 -4.65 -20.20
CA LYS A 3 -13.44 -4.67 -18.73
C LYS A 3 -12.06 -4.10 -18.30
N ASN A 4 -11.16 -3.83 -19.24
CA ASN A 4 -9.82 -3.31 -18.95
C ASN A 4 -9.77 -1.79 -18.73
N TYR A 5 -10.75 -1.04 -19.22
CA TYR A 5 -10.82 0.41 -19.06
C TYR A 5 -11.06 0.81 -17.57
N ASN A 6 -11.84 -0.01 -16.85
CA ASN A 6 -12.16 0.23 -15.45
C ASN A 6 -10.98 0.01 -14.47
N GLU A 7 -9.97 -0.82 -14.80
CA GLU A 7 -8.84 -1.05 -13.86
C GLU A 7 -7.90 0.15 -13.76
N ASN A 8 -7.74 0.94 -14.83
CA ASN A 8 -6.87 2.13 -14.82
C ASN A 8 -7.58 3.35 -14.19
N LEU A 9 -8.87 3.51 -14.44
CA LEU A 9 -9.70 4.53 -13.79
C LEU A 9 -9.71 4.30 -12.27
N ASN A 10 -9.94 3.07 -11.82
CA ASN A 10 -9.93 2.72 -10.41
C ASN A 10 -8.58 3.00 -9.72
N TYR A 11 -7.44 2.86 -10.44
CA TYR A 11 -6.13 3.18 -9.89
C TYR A 11 -5.93 4.69 -9.68
N ILE A 12 -6.33 5.49 -10.67
CA ILE A 12 -6.22 6.97 -10.61
C ILE A 12 -7.14 7.51 -9.52
N GLU A 13 -8.35 6.99 -9.40
CA GLU A 13 -9.29 7.37 -8.36
C GLU A 13 -8.80 7.00 -6.97
N ALA A 14 -8.32 5.76 -6.75
CA ALA A 14 -7.77 5.34 -5.47
C ALA A 14 -6.55 6.19 -5.08
N TRP A 15 -5.68 6.50 -6.03
CA TRP A 15 -4.54 7.38 -5.82
C TRP A 15 -5.00 8.80 -5.47
N SER A 16 -5.98 9.35 -6.20
CA SER A 16 -6.54 10.67 -5.94
C SER A 16 -7.17 10.76 -4.54
N VAL A 17 -7.95 9.76 -4.14
CA VAL A 17 -8.54 9.68 -2.80
C VAL A 17 -7.46 9.61 -1.73
N ALA A 18 -6.46 8.76 -1.88
CA ALA A 18 -5.36 8.61 -0.92
C ALA A 18 -4.52 9.89 -0.84
N VAL A 19 -4.17 10.50 -1.98
CA VAL A 19 -3.41 11.75 -2.02
C VAL A 19 -4.22 12.92 -1.45
N ASN A 20 -5.50 13.04 -1.79
CA ASN A 20 -6.35 14.13 -1.26
C ASN A 20 -6.55 14.00 0.25
N ALA A 21 -6.68 12.77 0.77
CA ALA A 21 -6.80 12.53 2.21
C ALA A 21 -5.51 12.84 2.97
N LEU A 22 -4.35 12.59 2.35
CA LEU A 22 -3.03 12.72 2.99
C LEU A 22 -2.31 14.04 2.65
N SER A 23 -2.57 14.65 1.50
CA SER A 23 -1.93 15.89 1.07
C SER A 23 -2.65 17.15 1.51
N GLY A 24 -3.79 17.04 2.18
CA GLY A 24 -4.68 18.09 2.68
C GLY A 24 -4.37 19.48 2.09
N LYS A 25 -5.16 20.00 1.18
CA LYS A 25 -4.94 21.27 0.49
C LYS A 25 -4.79 22.49 1.42
N LYS A 26 -4.82 22.31 2.74
CA LYS A 26 -4.56 23.34 3.73
C LYS A 26 -3.42 22.93 4.64
N ARG A 27 -2.30 23.59 4.47
CA ARG A 27 -1.12 23.56 5.35
C ARG A 27 -1.40 24.05 6.79
N GLU A 28 -2.65 24.34 7.12
CA GLU A 28 -3.07 25.04 8.34
C GLU A 28 -3.22 24.17 9.58
N ASN A 29 -3.03 22.83 9.47
CA ASN A 29 -3.15 21.92 10.60
C ASN A 29 -1.92 20.99 10.72
N LEU A 30 -0.72 21.55 10.65
CA LEU A 30 0.46 20.86 11.15
C LEU A 30 0.35 20.82 12.66
N LEU A 31 0.18 19.65 13.22
CA LEU A 31 0.46 19.42 14.62
C LEU A 31 1.93 19.77 14.83
N GLU A 32 2.23 20.54 15.88
CA GLU A 32 3.56 21.03 16.18
C GLU A 32 4.63 19.96 16.02
N ASP A 33 5.82 20.34 15.57
CA ASP A 33 7.00 19.49 15.36
C ASP A 33 7.36 18.72 16.65
N GLY A 34 6.58 17.72 16.99
CA GLY A 34 6.92 16.74 17.99
C GLY A 34 7.86 15.72 17.36
N PHE A 35 9.11 15.65 17.77
CA PHE A 35 10.01 14.57 17.41
C PHE A 35 9.48 13.26 18.01
N VAL A 36 8.70 12.53 17.25
CA VAL A 36 8.30 11.17 17.58
C VAL A 36 9.36 10.27 16.98
N SER A 37 9.96 9.38 17.77
CA SER A 37 10.98 8.44 17.30
C SER A 37 10.44 7.44 16.27
N SER A 38 9.17 7.07 16.39
CA SER A 38 8.44 6.27 15.43
C SER A 38 6.92 6.51 15.54
N ALA A 39 6.17 6.18 14.50
CA ALA A 39 4.72 6.26 14.50
C ALA A 39 4.10 5.14 13.66
N LYS A 40 3.10 4.45 14.20
CA LYS A 40 2.36 3.40 13.51
C LYS A 40 1.18 3.96 12.75
N GLY A 41 0.94 3.38 11.57
CA GLY A 41 -0.18 3.77 10.74
C GLY A 41 -0.53 2.72 9.69
N TYR A 42 -1.52 3.03 8.88
CA TYR A 42 -2.09 2.11 7.90
C TYR A 42 -2.03 2.70 6.50
N LYS A 43 -1.78 1.86 5.52
CA LYS A 43 -1.81 2.25 4.10
C LYS A 43 -2.27 1.09 3.24
N VAL A 44 -2.44 1.35 1.94
CA VAL A 44 -2.74 0.31 0.96
C VAL A 44 -1.63 0.18 -0.07
N CYS A 45 -1.43 -1.02 -0.56
CA CYS A 45 -0.43 -1.33 -1.56
C CYS A 45 -0.84 -2.53 -2.42
N TYR A 46 -0.11 -2.76 -3.50
CA TYR A 46 -0.09 -4.03 -4.22
C TYR A 46 1.11 -4.85 -3.76
N ILE A 47 0.93 -6.15 -3.53
CA ILE A 47 2.03 -7.09 -3.36
C ILE A 47 2.54 -7.43 -4.77
N THR A 48 3.80 -7.17 -5.07
CA THR A 48 4.41 -7.39 -6.39
C THR A 48 5.38 -8.57 -6.40
N GLU A 49 5.87 -8.98 -5.23
CA GLU A 49 6.69 -10.16 -5.03
C GLU A 49 6.39 -10.79 -3.66
N ILE A 50 6.40 -12.12 -3.59
CA ILE A 50 6.14 -12.86 -2.35
C ILE A 50 7.43 -13.28 -1.64
N LYS A 51 8.45 -13.75 -2.39
CA LYS A 51 9.69 -14.30 -1.78
C LYS A 51 10.39 -13.29 -0.86
N ASN A 52 10.46 -12.03 -1.29
CA ASN A 52 11.09 -10.93 -0.54
C ASN A 52 10.09 -9.89 -0.04
N PHE A 53 8.79 -10.13 -0.20
CA PHE A 53 7.73 -9.16 0.09
C PHE A 53 8.03 -7.78 -0.45
N THR A 54 7.92 -7.64 -1.77
CA THR A 54 7.99 -6.33 -2.40
C THR A 54 6.58 -5.79 -2.58
N PHE A 55 6.42 -4.54 -2.26
CA PHE A 55 5.15 -3.81 -2.33
C PHE A 55 5.27 -2.66 -3.31
N ARG A 56 4.14 -2.27 -3.90
CA ARG A 56 4.01 -1.06 -4.69
C ARG A 56 2.87 -0.23 -4.15
N GLY A 57 3.21 0.96 -3.68
CA GLY A 57 2.24 1.94 -3.22
C GLY A 57 1.42 2.55 -4.36
N LEU A 58 0.37 3.28 -4.01
CA LEU A 58 -0.39 4.10 -4.94
C LEU A 58 0.46 5.31 -5.35
N GLY A 59 0.86 5.39 -6.61
CA GLY A 59 1.62 6.52 -7.16
C GLY A 59 3.14 6.52 -6.89
N PHE A 60 3.69 5.53 -6.17
CA PHE A 60 5.11 5.45 -5.84
C PHE A 60 5.76 4.17 -6.36
N GLY A 61 7.09 4.18 -6.38
CA GLY A 61 7.90 3.03 -6.74
C GLY A 61 7.65 1.79 -5.86
N GLU A 62 8.37 0.73 -6.17
CA GLU A 62 8.36 -0.48 -5.36
C GLU A 62 9.24 -0.29 -4.11
N TYR A 63 8.86 -0.92 -3.01
CA TYR A 63 9.58 -0.92 -1.75
C TYR A 63 9.49 -2.28 -1.06
N ASN A 64 10.46 -2.57 -0.22
CA ASN A 64 10.57 -3.81 0.56
C ASN A 64 9.93 -3.66 1.95
N LEU A 65 10.09 -4.68 2.79
CA LEU A 65 9.62 -4.67 4.19
C LEU A 65 10.18 -3.46 4.95
N SER A 66 11.47 -3.17 4.80
CA SER A 66 12.13 -1.99 5.35
C SER A 66 12.64 -1.12 4.20
N SER A 67 12.35 0.16 4.24
CA SER A 67 12.72 1.06 3.13
C SER A 67 12.90 2.50 3.60
N SER A 68 13.87 3.18 2.99
CA SER A 68 14.08 4.62 3.11
C SER A 68 13.54 5.34 1.89
N SER A 69 12.89 6.48 2.10
CA SER A 69 12.32 7.28 1.03
C SER A 69 13.40 8.04 0.25
N LYS A 70 13.15 8.23 -1.05
CA LYS A 70 13.98 9.03 -1.92
C LYS A 70 13.13 10.10 -2.60
N CYS A 71 13.69 11.30 -2.75
CA CYS A 71 13.02 12.34 -3.51
C CYS A 71 13.14 12.05 -5.00
N GLU A 72 12.01 11.84 -5.67
CA GLU A 72 11.95 11.53 -7.11
C GLU A 72 11.83 12.79 -8.00
N LYS A 73 11.86 13.99 -7.44
CA LYS A 73 11.80 15.23 -8.23
C LYS A 73 13.01 15.33 -9.17
N LYS A 74 12.74 15.46 -10.47
CA LYS A 74 13.80 15.52 -11.50
C LYS A 74 14.58 16.84 -11.51
N ILE A 75 13.92 17.95 -11.21
CA ILE A 75 14.46 19.32 -11.39
C ILE A 75 15.15 19.84 -10.12
N LYS A 76 14.56 19.62 -8.95
CA LYS A 76 15.11 20.06 -7.67
C LYS A 76 14.87 18.98 -6.62
N LYS A 77 15.86 18.13 -6.41
CA LYS A 77 15.81 17.12 -5.35
C LYS A 77 15.85 17.82 -3.98
N CYS A 78 15.11 17.28 -3.03
CA CYS A 78 15.22 17.71 -1.65
C CYS A 78 16.60 17.33 -1.11
N SER A 79 17.25 18.21 -0.38
CA SER A 79 18.46 17.89 0.37
C SER A 79 18.14 16.96 1.56
N ILE A 80 16.94 17.08 2.07
CA ILE A 80 16.40 16.23 3.15
C ILE A 80 15.08 15.68 2.64
N THR A 81 14.91 14.36 2.66
CA THR A 81 13.63 13.69 2.43
C THR A 81 12.65 14.09 3.53
N VAL A 82 11.38 14.17 3.20
CA VAL A 82 10.31 14.59 4.12
C VAL A 82 10.52 16.02 4.65
N ASN A 83 10.20 16.99 3.82
CA ASN A 83 10.09 18.39 4.23
C ASN A 83 8.74 18.99 3.78
N LEU A 84 8.35 20.11 4.38
CA LEU A 84 7.04 20.75 4.13
C LEU A 84 6.83 21.20 2.67
N ASN A 85 7.91 21.41 1.93
CA ASN A 85 7.88 21.89 0.55
C ASN A 85 7.97 20.74 -0.49
N CYS A 86 7.93 19.50 -0.06
CA CYS A 86 8.00 18.33 -0.90
C CYS A 86 7.01 17.25 -0.46
N ASP A 87 6.47 16.52 -1.42
CA ASP A 87 5.55 15.40 -1.19
C ASP A 87 6.28 14.04 -1.12
N CYS A 88 7.62 14.03 -1.01
CA CYS A 88 8.38 12.80 -0.83
C CYS A 88 8.20 12.24 0.58
N GLY A 89 8.41 10.93 0.72
CA GLY A 89 8.23 10.20 1.97
C GLY A 89 7.16 9.11 1.85
N PHE A 90 7.06 8.29 2.90
CA PHE A 90 6.06 7.25 3.01
C PHE A 90 4.84 7.77 3.76
N TYR A 91 3.67 7.63 3.15
CA TYR A 91 2.40 8.08 3.73
C TYR A 91 1.68 6.94 4.43
N ALA A 92 1.05 7.23 5.57
CA ALA A 92 0.17 6.32 6.28
C ALA A 92 -1.00 7.07 6.93
N PHE A 93 -2.18 6.45 6.99
CA PHE A 93 -3.33 6.94 7.73
C PHE A 93 -3.18 6.60 9.22
N TYR A 94 -3.74 7.40 10.12
CA TYR A 94 -3.92 7.03 11.52
C TYR A 94 -4.99 5.95 11.66
N ASP A 95 -6.07 6.09 10.90
CA ASP A 95 -7.26 5.25 10.98
C ASP A 95 -7.16 4.05 10.03
N GLN A 96 -7.18 2.86 10.62
CA GLN A 96 -7.19 1.59 9.91
C GLN A 96 -8.37 1.48 8.93
N SER A 97 -9.55 2.00 9.32
CA SER A 97 -10.76 1.91 8.49
C SER A 97 -10.59 2.56 7.12
N LYS A 98 -9.81 3.63 7.01
CA LYS A 98 -9.52 4.29 5.74
C LYS A 98 -8.76 3.39 4.78
N ALA A 99 -7.76 2.65 5.27
CA ALA A 99 -7.00 1.70 4.45
C ALA A 99 -7.87 0.50 4.04
N PHE A 100 -8.70 -0.01 4.94
CA PHE A 100 -9.60 -1.14 4.63
C PHE A 100 -10.66 -0.74 3.61
N ASN A 101 -11.31 0.40 3.77
CA ASN A 101 -12.29 0.93 2.80
C ASN A 101 -11.69 1.09 1.40
N LEU A 102 -10.43 1.58 1.30
CA LEU A 102 -9.74 1.65 0.01
C LEU A 102 -9.49 0.26 -0.58
N ALA A 103 -9.07 -0.71 0.23
CA ALA A 103 -8.80 -2.07 -0.25
C ALA A 103 -10.07 -2.79 -0.71
N GLU A 104 -11.21 -2.55 -0.07
CA GLU A 104 -12.51 -3.10 -0.44
C GLU A 104 -13.03 -2.52 -1.77
N ASN A 105 -12.88 -1.21 -1.94
CA ASN A 105 -13.37 -0.51 -3.13
C ASN A 105 -12.46 -0.69 -4.35
N TYR A 106 -11.16 -0.92 -4.16
CA TYR A 106 -10.19 -1.00 -5.26
C TYR A 106 -9.48 -2.35 -5.31
N ARG A 107 -9.88 -3.15 -6.26
CA ARG A 107 -9.47 -4.54 -6.40
C ARG A 107 -7.97 -4.75 -6.48
N GLY A 108 -7.49 -5.57 -5.57
CA GLY A 108 -6.10 -6.02 -5.51
C GLY A 108 -5.22 -5.14 -4.64
N LEU A 109 -5.76 -4.07 -4.07
CA LEU A 109 -5.12 -3.39 -2.97
C LEU A 109 -5.19 -4.26 -1.71
N VAL A 110 -4.15 -4.18 -0.92
CA VAL A 110 -3.99 -4.89 0.34
C VAL A 110 -3.70 -3.86 1.42
N PRO A 111 -4.48 -3.82 2.52
CA PRO A 111 -4.14 -2.99 3.66
C PRO A 111 -2.88 -3.53 4.33
N ILE A 112 -2.02 -2.63 4.77
CA ILE A 112 -0.83 -2.94 5.57
C ILE A 112 -0.73 -1.99 6.74
N GLU A 113 -0.19 -2.50 7.85
CA GLU A 113 0.27 -1.70 8.98
C GLU A 113 1.76 -1.43 8.79
N VAL A 114 2.15 -0.19 8.99
CA VAL A 114 3.55 0.25 8.89
C VAL A 114 3.95 1.02 10.13
N GLU A 115 5.23 0.98 10.44
CA GLU A 115 5.86 1.89 11.38
C GLU A 115 6.76 2.84 10.61
N LEU A 116 6.57 4.14 10.80
CA LEU A 116 7.35 5.19 10.17
C LEU A 116 8.43 5.67 11.12
N TYR A 117 9.60 5.96 10.58
CA TYR A 117 10.79 6.42 11.33
C TYR A 117 11.44 7.63 10.66
N GLY A 118 12.47 8.14 11.31
CA GLY A 118 13.21 9.30 10.88
C GLY A 118 12.38 10.56 11.06
N LYS A 119 12.47 11.49 10.11
CA LYS A 119 11.64 12.69 10.15
C LYS A 119 10.19 12.34 9.81
N ILE A 120 9.27 12.64 10.71
CA ILE A 120 7.83 12.41 10.55
C ILE A 120 7.10 13.75 10.52
N ILE A 121 6.25 13.94 9.53
CA ILE A 121 5.32 15.07 9.43
C ILE A 121 3.91 14.55 9.68
N MET A 122 3.25 15.13 10.67
CA MET A 122 1.88 14.82 11.03
C MET A 122 0.91 15.67 10.21
N HIS A 123 -0.14 15.04 9.68
CA HIS A 123 -1.22 15.69 8.94
C HIS A 123 -2.55 15.38 9.65
N LYS A 124 -3.62 16.05 9.26
CA LYS A 124 -4.95 15.86 9.87
C LYS A 124 -5.40 14.39 9.89
N ASP A 125 -5.19 13.66 8.80
CA ASP A 125 -5.76 12.31 8.60
C ASP A 125 -4.69 11.21 8.54
N GLY A 126 -3.43 11.57 8.72
CA GLY A 126 -2.33 10.63 8.63
C GLY A 126 -0.99 11.30 8.79
N MET A 127 0.05 10.60 8.44
CA MET A 127 1.43 11.03 8.62
C MET A 127 2.29 10.67 7.42
N ARG A 128 3.46 11.27 7.37
CA ARG A 128 4.45 11.04 6.33
C ARG A 128 5.84 10.92 6.95
N GLY A 129 6.50 9.78 6.75
CA GLY A 129 7.80 9.46 7.32
C GLY A 129 8.90 9.30 6.29
N GLU A 130 10.13 9.46 6.73
CA GLU A 130 11.34 9.28 5.92
C GLU A 130 11.65 7.82 5.65
N GLU A 131 11.43 6.98 6.65
CA GLU A 131 11.65 5.54 6.61
C GLU A 131 10.39 4.80 7.02
N GLN A 132 10.25 3.56 6.56
CA GLN A 132 9.14 2.71 6.97
C GLN A 132 9.56 1.25 7.10
N ASP A 133 8.93 0.59 8.07
CA ASP A 133 8.88 -0.87 8.18
C ASP A 133 7.45 -1.35 8.02
N VAL A 134 7.24 -2.39 7.20
CA VAL A 134 5.96 -3.05 7.10
C VAL A 134 5.85 -4.07 8.21
N ILE A 135 4.92 -3.85 9.15
CA ILE A 135 4.75 -4.70 10.33
C ILE A 135 3.78 -5.86 10.01
N ARG A 136 2.68 -5.54 9.32
CA ARG A 136 1.58 -6.47 9.13
C ARG A 136 0.93 -6.30 7.77
N VAL A 137 0.52 -7.42 7.17
CA VAL A 137 -0.26 -7.46 5.93
C VAL A 137 -1.63 -8.05 6.23
N PHE A 138 -2.69 -7.36 5.81
CA PHE A 138 -4.06 -7.85 5.97
C PHE A 138 -4.58 -8.42 4.66
N LEU A 139 -4.91 -9.71 4.66
CA LEU A 139 -5.42 -10.41 3.48
C LEU A 139 -6.88 -10.79 3.67
N SER A 140 -7.72 -10.46 2.72
CA SER A 140 -9.12 -10.88 2.73
C SER A 140 -9.24 -12.40 2.84
N ARG A 141 -10.23 -12.87 3.62
CA ARG A 141 -10.60 -14.30 3.65
C ARG A 141 -11.29 -14.75 2.37
N ILE A 142 -11.82 -13.82 1.60
CA ILE A 142 -12.62 -14.10 0.41
C ILE A 142 -11.77 -13.95 -0.86
N CYS A 143 -12.03 -14.81 -1.83
CA CYS A 143 -11.41 -14.76 -3.16
C CYS A 143 -11.71 -13.42 -3.86
N SER A 144 -10.67 -12.71 -4.28
CA SER A 144 -10.81 -11.43 -4.98
C SER A 144 -11.34 -11.55 -6.43
N LYS A 145 -11.81 -12.71 -6.89
CA LYS A 145 -12.52 -12.82 -8.18
C LYS A 145 -13.95 -12.33 -8.01
N GLY A 146 -14.38 -11.35 -8.78
CA GLY A 146 -15.72 -10.79 -8.68
C GLY A 146 -16.81 -11.86 -8.56
N TYR A 147 -17.74 -11.65 -7.67
CA TYR A 147 -18.86 -12.57 -7.36
C TYR A 147 -18.44 -13.95 -6.83
N CYS A 148 -17.20 -14.11 -6.36
CA CYS A 148 -16.74 -15.36 -5.76
C CYS A 148 -16.69 -15.24 -4.24
N ASN A 149 -17.55 -15.98 -3.54
CA ASN A 149 -17.63 -16.01 -2.07
C ASN A 149 -16.84 -17.17 -1.45
N ARG A 150 -15.98 -17.85 -2.23
CA ARG A 150 -15.14 -18.95 -1.73
C ARG A 150 -13.99 -18.41 -0.92
N GLU A 151 -13.55 -19.19 0.04
CA GLU A 151 -12.35 -18.87 0.80
C GLU A 151 -11.13 -18.71 -0.14
N GLY A 152 -10.41 -17.63 0.05
CA GLY A 152 -9.18 -17.33 -0.68
C GLY A 152 -7.99 -17.87 0.11
N ILE A 153 -7.36 -18.91 -0.36
CA ILE A 153 -6.24 -19.60 0.31
C ILE A 153 -4.90 -19.41 -0.39
N TYR A 154 -4.90 -18.78 -1.56
CA TYR A 154 -3.68 -18.53 -2.34
C TYR A 154 -3.45 -17.04 -2.59
N LEU A 155 -2.19 -16.62 -2.61
CA LEU A 155 -1.74 -15.42 -3.30
C LEU A 155 -1.31 -15.82 -4.71
N SER A 156 -2.09 -15.42 -5.70
CA SER A 156 -1.90 -15.79 -7.11
C SER A 156 -1.45 -14.60 -7.92
N LYS A 157 -0.43 -14.79 -8.74
CA LYS A 157 0.11 -13.76 -9.63
C LYS A 157 -0.90 -13.38 -10.71
N LYS A 158 -1.09 -12.10 -10.89
CA LYS A 158 -1.76 -11.50 -12.05
C LYS A 158 -0.82 -10.48 -12.69
N VAL A 159 -0.65 -10.59 -13.99
CA VAL A 159 0.08 -9.60 -14.79
C VAL A 159 -0.95 -8.76 -15.53
N SER A 160 -0.83 -7.44 -15.43
CA SER A 160 -1.66 -6.52 -16.22
C SER A 160 -1.26 -6.62 -17.69
N LEU A 161 -2.21 -6.82 -18.58
CA LEU A 161 -1.97 -6.89 -20.02
C LEU A 161 -1.45 -5.56 -20.58
N TYR A 162 -1.89 -4.45 -20.00
CA TYR A 162 -1.59 -3.11 -20.51
C TYR A 162 -0.19 -2.60 -20.13
N ASN A 163 0.19 -2.70 -18.85
CA ASN A 163 1.44 -2.11 -18.34
C ASN A 163 2.46 -3.15 -17.86
N LYS A 164 2.21 -4.44 -18.09
CA LYS A 164 3.01 -5.58 -17.67
C LYS A 164 3.34 -5.61 -16.15
N LYS A 165 2.67 -4.78 -15.35
CA LYS A 165 2.89 -4.76 -13.90
C LYS A 165 2.32 -6.01 -13.26
N LYS A 166 3.14 -6.60 -12.38
CA LYS A 166 2.76 -7.79 -11.61
C LYS A 166 2.04 -7.36 -10.33
N LYS A 167 1.07 -8.16 -9.90
CA LYS A 167 0.45 -8.07 -8.58
C LYS A 167 -0.04 -9.44 -8.12
N TYR A 168 -0.06 -9.67 -6.82
CA TYR A 168 -0.63 -10.87 -6.23
C TYR A 168 -2.02 -10.57 -5.69
N LEU A 169 -2.94 -11.50 -5.90
CA LEU A 169 -4.33 -11.39 -5.51
C LEU A 169 -4.73 -12.61 -4.69
N VAL A 170 -5.55 -12.40 -3.67
CA VAL A 170 -6.13 -13.51 -2.90
C VAL A 170 -7.07 -14.33 -3.81
N ARG A 171 -6.86 -15.64 -3.89
CA ARG A 171 -7.61 -16.54 -4.77
C ARG A 171 -8.00 -17.84 -4.04
N CYS A 172 -9.14 -18.37 -4.40
CA CYS A 172 -9.54 -19.74 -4.04
C CYS A 172 -8.92 -20.77 -5.02
N GLU A 173 -9.04 -22.04 -4.69
CA GLU A 173 -8.56 -23.16 -5.51
C GLU A 173 -9.01 -23.05 -6.98
N LYS A 174 -10.27 -22.73 -7.22
CA LYS A 174 -10.83 -22.60 -8.59
C LYS A 174 -10.23 -21.44 -9.41
N HIS A 175 -9.76 -20.38 -8.74
CA HIS A 175 -9.34 -19.15 -9.41
C HIS A 175 -7.86 -18.83 -9.25
N LYS A 176 -7.07 -19.78 -8.72
CA LYS A 176 -5.61 -19.63 -8.64
C LYS A 176 -4.98 -19.63 -10.04
N SER A 177 -3.87 -18.97 -10.19
CA SER A 177 -3.03 -18.99 -11.39
C SER A 177 -2.00 -20.10 -11.29
N ASN A 178 -1.25 -20.37 -12.37
CA ASN A 178 -0.14 -21.31 -12.34
C ASN A 178 0.97 -20.88 -11.38
N GLU A 179 1.20 -19.55 -11.23
CA GLU A 179 2.13 -19.02 -10.23
C GLU A 179 1.32 -18.54 -9.02
N ASN A 180 1.32 -19.34 -7.98
CA ASN A 180 0.60 -19.06 -6.73
C ASN A 180 1.40 -19.57 -5.52
N PHE A 181 1.07 -19.02 -4.35
CA PHE A 181 1.62 -19.39 -3.05
C PHE A 181 0.46 -19.63 -2.09
N MET A 182 0.49 -20.74 -1.37
CA MET A 182 -0.49 -20.99 -0.32
C MET A 182 -0.21 -20.03 0.85
N ILE A 183 -1.23 -19.31 1.30
CA ILE A 183 -1.06 -18.26 2.31
C ILE A 183 -0.55 -18.84 3.64
N SER A 184 -0.97 -20.05 3.99
CA SER A 184 -0.50 -20.75 5.20
C SER A 184 0.99 -21.13 5.17
N GLU A 185 1.58 -21.24 3.97
CA GLU A 185 2.99 -21.62 3.77
C GLU A 185 3.92 -20.41 3.66
N ILE A 186 3.33 -19.20 3.57
CA ILE A 186 4.13 -17.97 3.55
C ILE A 186 4.75 -17.80 4.93
N SER A 187 6.08 -17.75 4.97
CA SER A 187 6.85 -17.69 6.20
C SER A 187 6.41 -16.52 7.10
N LYS A 188 5.95 -16.85 8.29
CA LYS A 188 5.57 -15.87 9.32
C LYS A 188 6.80 -15.17 9.92
N ASP A 189 7.99 -15.70 9.71
CA ASP A 189 9.24 -15.14 10.26
C ASP A 189 9.61 -13.79 9.65
N LYS A 190 9.02 -13.46 8.50
CA LYS A 190 9.31 -12.22 7.79
C LYS A 190 8.28 -11.12 8.02
N ILE A 191 7.02 -11.49 8.20
CA ILE A 191 5.91 -10.54 8.34
C ILE A 191 4.68 -11.21 8.94
N ASP A 192 3.95 -10.47 9.76
CA ASP A 192 2.67 -10.92 10.29
C ASP A 192 1.58 -10.81 9.22
N ILE A 193 0.90 -11.93 8.94
CA ILE A 193 -0.21 -11.99 7.97
C ILE A 193 -1.51 -12.25 8.73
N VAL A 194 -2.40 -11.27 8.70
CA VAL A 194 -3.72 -11.32 9.32
C VAL A 194 -4.80 -11.53 8.24
N ARG A 195 -5.76 -12.41 8.52
CA ARG A 195 -6.91 -12.68 7.65
C ARG A 195 -8.15 -11.95 8.19
N TYR A 196 -8.82 -11.15 7.37
CA TYR A 196 -10.02 -10.39 7.71
C TYR A 196 -11.20 -10.71 6.80
#